data_2befc6fb52f6f92c1e34869d347f10bb
#
_entry.id   2befc6fb52f6f92c1e34869d347f10bb
#
_cell.length_a   1.000
_cell.length_b   1.000
_cell.length_c   1.000
_cell.angle_alpha   90.00
_cell.angle_beta   90.00
_cell.angle_gamma   90.00
#
_symmetry.space_group_name_H-M   'P 1'
#
loop_
_entity.id
_entity.type
_entity.pdbx_description
1 polymer ?
#
loop_
_entity_poly.entity_id
_entity_poly.type
_entity_poly.pdbx_seq_one_letter_code
_entity_poly.pdbx_strand_id
1 'polypeptide(L)'
;MSKLIGYHVLYYSYNKEKLVNFRPTGSTETEEEQNIKAGLYYKHRTRSSDAPTVETTPTGASVMVYHLERYLPIFSYRYFQTKGIDAKNNYEAFYPNSTWTGDDGFNVSNASVKEYGIIANNGYIHAVDRVVEPLETIYTELKNKEKYSTFLDLYDSFGVYVADDELSKSYAKAYGVDTLYQYQHGGLPNIACEWPTSSYLNFTALTALSYSIFAPSNTAINSFFDSFWKIGGYSSMQEVDALALNYFLYQFIYGGSMLFPEELGDDELKNLAGSSLNINPAALNEKTMCVNGALYGMDEIKEPSTFASVIGPLFQYKSARSFLYALLGSSLFSSYVSDLSKYIVLVPTAEQFGASGIRTVYSTQGLEAEGDDGWAEISNTAKQNIVYLHSASISSEQSSELPERGTRVIPTESTWNYWFVKDGNITCSSTFNQQLNPQFNGTVFTPFTKLKNGSNGSTYSFDAEQL
;
A
#
# COMPACT_ATOMS: atom_id res chain seq x y z
N MET A 1 -23.41 -17.40 21.84
CA MET A 1 -24.82 -17.01 21.61
C MET A 1 -25.02 -15.50 21.75
N SER A 2 -24.52 -14.85 22.80
CA SER A 2 -24.62 -13.38 22.98
C SER A 2 -24.05 -12.57 21.82
N LYS A 3 -22.86 -12.90 21.32
CA LYS A 3 -22.21 -12.23 20.18
C LYS A 3 -23.07 -12.31 18.90
N LEU A 4 -23.61 -13.49 18.59
CA LEU A 4 -24.45 -13.70 17.41
C LEU A 4 -25.76 -12.91 17.49
N ILE A 5 -26.45 -12.95 18.63
CA ILE A 5 -27.67 -12.18 18.84
C ILE A 5 -27.38 -10.67 18.74
N GLY A 6 -26.29 -10.20 19.38
CA GLY A 6 -25.86 -8.82 19.31
C GLY A 6 -25.61 -8.32 17.89
N TYR A 7 -25.13 -9.20 17.00
CA TYR A 7 -24.86 -8.86 15.60
C TYR A 7 -26.12 -8.57 14.80
N HIS A 8 -27.29 -9.12 15.21
CA HIS A 8 -28.58 -8.82 14.59
C HIS A 8 -29.29 -7.61 15.18
N VAL A 9 -28.65 -6.88 16.11
CA VAL A 9 -29.24 -5.70 16.76
C VAL A 9 -28.38 -4.47 16.47
N LEU A 10 -28.95 -3.50 15.75
CA LEU A 10 -28.30 -2.22 15.49
C LEU A 10 -28.47 -1.26 16.67
N TYR A 11 -27.55 -0.31 16.81
CA TYR A 11 -27.57 0.69 17.87
C TYR A 11 -28.73 1.66 17.76
N TYR A 12 -29.19 1.96 16.54
CA TYR A 12 -30.26 2.91 16.28
C TYR A 12 -31.44 2.23 15.59
N SER A 13 -32.57 2.89 15.68
CA SER A 13 -33.80 2.46 15.02
C SER A 13 -33.80 2.88 13.56
N TYR A 14 -33.72 1.92 12.68
CA TYR A 14 -33.73 2.15 11.24
C TYR A 14 -34.92 1.46 10.58
N ASN A 15 -35.76 2.23 9.90
CA ASN A 15 -36.68 1.70 8.92
C ASN A 15 -35.97 1.44 7.59
N LYS A 16 -36.65 0.83 6.62
CA LYS A 16 -36.10 0.57 5.28
C LYS A 16 -35.50 1.81 4.66
N GLU A 17 -36.24 2.93 4.67
CA GLU A 17 -35.82 4.16 4.01
C GLU A 17 -34.50 4.71 4.60
N LYS A 18 -34.35 4.64 5.91
CA LYS A 18 -33.12 5.04 6.58
C LYS A 18 -31.96 4.09 6.26
N LEU A 19 -32.19 2.78 6.18
CA LEU A 19 -31.13 1.83 5.86
C LEU A 19 -30.60 2.01 4.44
N VAL A 20 -31.49 2.16 3.45
CA VAL A 20 -31.09 2.25 2.04
C VAL A 20 -30.57 3.62 1.63
N ASN A 21 -30.85 4.66 2.39
CA ASN A 21 -30.45 6.05 2.11
C ASN A 21 -29.49 6.63 3.15
N PHE A 22 -28.99 5.81 4.07
CA PHE A 22 -28.20 6.31 5.17
C PHE A 22 -26.90 6.97 4.70
N ARG A 23 -26.73 8.23 5.09
CA ARG A 23 -25.48 8.98 4.97
C ARG A 23 -25.04 9.39 6.37
N PRO A 24 -23.78 9.14 6.76
CA PRO A 24 -23.32 9.39 8.13
C PRO A 24 -23.20 10.87 8.46
N THR A 25 -22.97 11.70 7.47
CA THR A 25 -22.87 13.15 7.67
C THR A 25 -24.22 13.79 7.57
N GLY A 26 -24.71 14.29 8.71
CA GLY A 26 -25.79 15.26 8.73
C GLY A 26 -25.35 16.66 8.27
N SER A 27 -24.17 16.83 7.69
CA SER A 27 -23.72 18.11 7.19
C SER A 27 -24.51 18.46 5.94
N THR A 28 -25.18 19.59 6.02
CA THR A 28 -25.90 20.24 4.93
C THR A 28 -24.95 20.96 3.97
N GLU A 29 -23.66 20.83 4.18
CA GLU A 29 -22.69 21.45 3.32
C GLU A 29 -22.69 20.75 1.98
N THR A 30 -22.86 21.52 1.00
CA THR A 30 -22.77 21.40 -0.45
C THR A 30 -21.57 20.60 -0.99
N GLU A 31 -21.08 19.68 -0.26
CA GLU A 31 -20.11 18.67 -0.69
C GLU A 31 -20.82 17.55 -1.47
N GLU A 32 -21.67 17.94 -2.40
CA GLU A 32 -22.39 17.02 -3.27
C GLU A 32 -21.41 16.09 -3.98
N GLU A 33 -20.25 16.61 -4.37
CA GLU A 33 -19.17 15.82 -4.95
C GLU A 33 -18.47 14.89 -3.95
N GLN A 34 -18.23 15.32 -2.71
CA GLN A 34 -17.64 14.45 -1.69
C GLN A 34 -18.64 13.38 -1.24
N ASN A 35 -19.92 13.73 -1.11
CA ASN A 35 -20.96 12.77 -0.79
C ASN A 35 -21.20 11.75 -1.91
N ILE A 36 -21.04 12.14 -3.17
CA ILE A 36 -21.12 11.23 -4.32
C ILE A 36 -19.91 10.31 -4.34
N LYS A 37 -18.69 10.82 -4.13
CA LYS A 37 -17.45 10.01 -4.08
C LYS A 37 -17.40 9.06 -2.88
N ALA A 38 -17.91 9.47 -1.72
CA ALA A 38 -18.00 8.62 -0.54
C ALA A 38 -19.10 7.56 -0.64
N GLY A 39 -20.08 7.78 -1.53
CA GLY A 39 -21.24 6.90 -1.68
C GLY A 39 -22.18 6.90 -0.47
N LEU A 40 -23.11 5.98 -0.47
CA LEU A 40 -23.96 5.72 0.69
C LEU A 40 -23.22 4.84 1.70
N TYR A 41 -23.39 5.14 2.98
CA TYR A 41 -22.85 4.31 4.04
C TYR A 41 -23.62 2.98 4.12
N TYR A 42 -22.91 1.89 3.95
CA TYR A 42 -23.51 0.56 3.89
C TYR A 42 -23.28 -0.29 5.14
N LYS A 43 -22.48 0.17 6.11
CA LYS A 43 -22.18 -0.56 7.35
C LYS A 43 -22.85 0.09 8.55
N HIS A 44 -23.49 -0.67 9.40
CA HIS A 44 -24.16 -0.18 10.59
C HIS A 44 -23.63 -0.86 11.85
N ARG A 45 -23.35 -0.07 12.88
CA ARG A 45 -22.86 -0.54 14.17
C ARG A 45 -23.88 -1.45 14.83
N THR A 46 -23.43 -2.63 15.27
CA THR A 46 -24.25 -3.62 15.97
C THR A 46 -23.96 -3.63 17.47
N ARG A 47 -24.76 -4.35 18.23
CA ARG A 47 -24.54 -4.64 19.66
C ARG A 47 -23.56 -5.79 19.89
N SER A 48 -22.89 -6.27 18.85
CA SER A 48 -21.85 -7.30 18.95
C SER A 48 -20.47 -6.66 19.09
N SER A 49 -19.69 -7.16 20.02
CA SER A 49 -18.27 -6.81 20.18
C SER A 49 -17.47 -8.05 20.54
N ASP A 50 -16.18 -8.02 20.23
CA ASP A 50 -15.24 -9.02 20.70
C ASP A 50 -14.68 -8.62 22.07
N ALA A 51 -14.37 -9.62 22.90
CA ALA A 51 -13.65 -9.37 24.15
C ALA A 51 -12.21 -8.94 23.85
N PRO A 52 -11.62 -8.07 24.67
CA PRO A 52 -10.20 -7.77 24.55
C PRO A 52 -9.36 -9.03 24.69
N THR A 53 -8.25 -9.06 23.97
CA THR A 53 -7.26 -10.14 24.03
C THR A 53 -5.99 -9.68 24.73
N VAL A 54 -5.34 -10.59 25.46
CA VAL A 54 -4.00 -10.33 26.01
C VAL A 54 -2.98 -10.84 25.01
N GLU A 55 -2.11 -9.95 24.54
CA GLU A 55 -1.11 -10.26 23.53
C GLU A 55 0.29 -9.92 24.04
N THR A 56 1.31 -10.56 23.46
CA THR A 56 2.71 -10.32 23.81
C THR A 56 3.37 -9.52 22.71
N THR A 57 3.93 -8.37 23.06
CA THR A 57 4.69 -7.53 22.14
C THR A 57 6.01 -8.19 21.73
N PRO A 58 6.66 -7.77 20.64
CA PRO A 58 8.00 -8.25 20.27
C PRO A 58 9.06 -8.05 21.36
N THR A 59 8.85 -7.09 22.26
CA THR A 59 9.75 -6.83 23.41
C THR A 59 9.42 -7.70 24.63
N GLY A 60 8.42 -8.59 24.54
CA GLY A 60 8.01 -9.48 25.64
C GLY A 60 7.03 -8.85 26.63
N ALA A 61 6.57 -7.63 26.42
CA ALA A 61 5.56 -7.00 27.28
C ALA A 61 4.17 -7.57 26.99
N SER A 62 3.38 -7.79 28.04
CA SER A 62 1.98 -8.20 27.91
C SER A 62 1.10 -6.96 27.81
N VAL A 63 0.28 -6.88 26.77
CA VAL A 63 -0.64 -5.78 26.49
C VAL A 63 -2.06 -6.29 26.28
N MET A 64 -3.04 -5.48 26.66
CA MET A 64 -4.45 -5.80 26.39
C MET A 64 -4.90 -5.07 25.15
N VAL A 65 -5.22 -5.83 24.09
CA VAL A 65 -5.71 -5.32 22.82
C VAL A 65 -7.23 -5.28 22.83
N TYR A 66 -7.79 -4.09 22.60
CA TYR A 66 -9.23 -3.88 22.57
C TYR A 66 -9.79 -4.05 21.18
N HIS A 67 -10.86 -4.82 21.07
CA HIS A 67 -11.62 -5.03 19.84
C HIS A 67 -12.91 -4.23 19.89
N LEU A 68 -13.16 -3.47 18.83
CA LEU A 68 -14.35 -2.63 18.72
C LEU A 68 -15.59 -3.47 18.36
N GLU A 69 -16.75 -2.83 18.40
CA GLU A 69 -18.00 -3.44 18.00
C GLU A 69 -17.99 -3.81 16.51
N ARG A 70 -18.71 -4.86 16.19
CA ARG A 70 -18.86 -5.37 14.83
C ARG A 70 -19.88 -4.56 14.04
N TYR A 71 -19.64 -4.39 12.75
CA TYR A 71 -20.51 -3.73 11.80
C TYR A 71 -21.20 -4.72 10.89
N LEU A 72 -22.44 -4.39 10.54
CA LEU A 72 -23.29 -5.18 9.67
C LEU A 72 -23.50 -4.45 8.35
N PRO A 73 -23.10 -5.01 7.20
CA PRO A 73 -23.33 -4.39 5.90
C PRO A 73 -24.76 -4.57 5.43
N ILE A 74 -25.30 -3.50 4.83
CA ILE A 74 -26.61 -3.43 4.21
C ILE A 74 -26.41 -3.08 2.73
N PHE A 75 -26.89 -3.94 1.84
CA PHE A 75 -26.74 -3.73 0.40
C PHE A 75 -28.09 -3.45 -0.25
N SER A 76 -28.17 -2.37 -1.01
CA SER A 76 -29.32 -1.99 -1.83
C SER A 76 -28.86 -1.52 -3.21
N TYR A 77 -29.77 -1.47 -4.18
CA TYR A 77 -29.44 -0.93 -5.51
C TYR A 77 -28.83 0.48 -5.43
N ARG A 78 -29.28 1.30 -4.47
CA ARG A 78 -28.77 2.68 -4.30
C ARG A 78 -27.30 2.73 -3.92
N TYR A 79 -26.83 1.81 -3.10
CA TYR A 79 -25.43 1.71 -2.76
C TYR A 79 -24.57 1.43 -4.01
N PHE A 80 -24.96 0.46 -4.82
CA PHE A 80 -24.24 0.13 -6.05
C PHE A 80 -24.38 1.24 -7.12
N GLN A 81 -25.52 1.91 -7.17
CA GLN A 81 -25.73 3.04 -8.07
C GLN A 81 -24.76 4.20 -7.79
N THR A 82 -24.39 4.45 -6.52
CA THR A 82 -23.37 5.47 -6.21
C THR A 82 -21.99 5.13 -6.77
N LYS A 83 -21.76 3.86 -7.06
CA LYS A 83 -20.53 3.36 -7.68
C LYS A 83 -20.65 3.18 -9.20
N GLY A 84 -21.85 3.29 -9.75
CA GLY A 84 -22.09 3.11 -11.18
C GLY A 84 -21.98 1.67 -11.69
N ILE A 85 -22.17 0.68 -10.81
CA ILE A 85 -21.99 -0.74 -11.11
C ILE A 85 -23.29 -1.54 -10.93
N ASP A 86 -23.35 -2.73 -11.56
CA ASP A 86 -24.51 -3.63 -11.46
C ASP A 86 -24.64 -4.21 -10.05
N ALA A 87 -25.77 -3.95 -9.40
CA ALA A 87 -26.01 -4.32 -8.02
C ALA A 87 -26.01 -5.83 -7.81
N LYS A 88 -26.78 -6.55 -8.64
CA LYS A 88 -26.98 -8.00 -8.47
C LYS A 88 -25.69 -8.77 -8.73
N ASN A 89 -25.04 -8.52 -9.86
CA ASN A 89 -23.83 -9.23 -10.24
C ASN A 89 -22.69 -9.04 -9.24
N ASN A 90 -22.51 -7.81 -8.75
CA ASN A 90 -21.46 -7.50 -7.78
C ASN A 90 -21.78 -8.04 -6.38
N TYR A 91 -23.03 -8.02 -5.95
CA TYR A 91 -23.45 -8.65 -4.70
C TYR A 91 -23.26 -10.19 -4.76
N GLU A 92 -23.78 -10.84 -5.80
CA GLU A 92 -23.70 -12.30 -5.97
C GLU A 92 -22.24 -12.78 -6.18
N ALA A 93 -21.34 -11.92 -6.64
CA ALA A 93 -19.91 -12.24 -6.72
C ALA A 93 -19.26 -12.52 -5.35
N PHE A 94 -19.75 -11.90 -4.28
CA PHE A 94 -19.32 -12.19 -2.90
C PHE A 94 -20.23 -13.21 -2.21
N TYR A 95 -21.51 -13.27 -2.57
CA TYR A 95 -22.51 -14.09 -1.94
C TYR A 95 -23.26 -14.97 -2.97
N PRO A 96 -22.57 -15.92 -3.62
CA PRO A 96 -23.14 -16.68 -4.74
C PRO A 96 -24.32 -17.60 -4.33
N ASN A 97 -24.46 -17.88 -3.03
CA ASN A 97 -25.55 -18.69 -2.48
C ASN A 97 -26.68 -17.85 -1.88
N SER A 98 -26.67 -16.55 -2.09
CA SER A 98 -27.68 -15.63 -1.60
C SER A 98 -28.58 -15.15 -2.73
N THR A 99 -29.81 -14.81 -2.41
CA THR A 99 -30.74 -14.23 -3.38
C THR A 99 -30.69 -12.71 -3.26
N TRP A 100 -30.46 -12.01 -4.37
CA TRP A 100 -30.55 -10.56 -4.39
C TRP A 100 -31.98 -10.08 -4.21
N THR A 101 -32.21 -9.21 -3.21
CA THR A 101 -33.50 -8.55 -2.90
C THR A 101 -33.35 -7.03 -2.80
N GLY A 102 -32.25 -6.49 -3.26
CA GLY A 102 -31.91 -5.07 -3.08
C GLY A 102 -32.53 -4.13 -4.10
N ASP A 103 -33.27 -4.61 -5.12
CA ASP A 103 -33.90 -3.73 -6.13
C ASP A 103 -35.01 -2.88 -5.48
N ASP A 104 -35.92 -3.52 -4.75
CA ASP A 104 -37.00 -2.87 -4.03
C ASP A 104 -36.79 -2.83 -2.51
N GLY A 105 -35.79 -3.55 -2.01
CA GLY A 105 -35.47 -3.75 -0.61
C GLY A 105 -34.00 -3.60 -0.30
N PHE A 106 -33.45 -4.56 0.44
CA PHE A 106 -32.04 -4.65 0.78
C PHE A 106 -31.65 -6.06 1.19
N ASN A 107 -30.37 -6.36 1.11
CA ASN A 107 -29.76 -7.54 1.68
C ASN A 107 -28.95 -7.15 2.92
N VAL A 108 -28.86 -8.06 3.89
CA VAL A 108 -28.08 -7.91 5.11
C VAL A 108 -26.94 -8.90 5.06
N SER A 109 -25.70 -8.43 4.79
CA SER A 109 -24.59 -9.33 4.53
C SER A 109 -24.99 -10.39 3.48
N ASN A 110 -24.90 -11.69 3.79
CA ASN A 110 -25.28 -12.80 2.92
C ASN A 110 -26.78 -13.20 2.98
N ALA A 111 -27.60 -12.49 3.74
CA ALA A 111 -29.01 -12.81 3.93
C ALA A 111 -29.94 -11.94 3.09
N SER A 112 -30.98 -12.57 2.54
CA SER A 112 -32.07 -11.88 1.86
C SER A 112 -33.12 -11.41 2.86
N VAL A 113 -33.56 -10.16 2.77
CA VAL A 113 -34.64 -9.65 3.60
C VAL A 113 -35.98 -10.09 2.98
N LYS A 114 -36.79 -10.78 3.76
CA LYS A 114 -38.11 -11.31 3.34
C LYS A 114 -39.24 -10.38 3.70
N GLU A 115 -39.12 -9.70 4.85
CA GLU A 115 -40.08 -8.71 5.32
C GLU A 115 -39.33 -7.63 6.05
N TYR A 116 -39.70 -6.37 5.81
CA TYR A 116 -39.05 -5.23 6.43
C TYR A 116 -40.06 -4.24 7.01
N GLY A 117 -39.60 -3.47 8.02
CA GLY A 117 -40.38 -2.39 8.60
C GLY A 117 -41.48 -2.86 9.55
N ILE A 118 -41.43 -4.07 10.09
CA ILE A 118 -42.35 -4.53 11.13
C ILE A 118 -42.14 -3.62 12.36
N ILE A 119 -43.17 -2.90 12.75
CA ILE A 119 -43.11 -1.89 13.82
C ILE A 119 -43.12 -2.62 15.17
N ALA A 120 -42.15 -2.25 16.02
CA ALA A 120 -42.09 -2.63 17.42
C ALA A 120 -42.14 -1.35 18.30
N ASN A 121 -42.38 -1.50 19.59
CA ASN A 121 -42.48 -0.35 20.51
C ASN A 121 -41.21 0.51 20.57
N ASN A 122 -40.04 -0.06 20.30
CA ASN A 122 -38.74 0.58 20.42
C ASN A 122 -37.90 0.54 19.13
N GLY A 123 -38.50 0.22 17.99
CA GLY A 123 -37.76 0.18 16.73
C GLY A 123 -38.47 -0.57 15.61
N TYR A 124 -37.67 -1.14 14.72
CA TYR A 124 -38.15 -1.92 13.58
C TYR A 124 -37.51 -3.30 13.58
N ILE A 125 -38.28 -4.27 13.09
CA ILE A 125 -37.81 -5.64 12.85
C ILE A 125 -37.80 -5.87 11.34
N HIS A 126 -36.72 -6.49 10.88
CA HIS A 126 -36.55 -6.91 9.49
C HIS A 126 -36.29 -8.43 9.50
N ALA A 127 -37.16 -9.20 8.85
CA ALA A 127 -37.02 -10.64 8.80
C ALA A 127 -36.10 -11.07 7.66
N VAL A 128 -35.13 -11.89 7.96
CA VAL A 128 -34.13 -12.41 7.02
C VAL A 128 -34.31 -13.91 6.81
N ASP A 129 -33.85 -14.44 5.70
CA ASP A 129 -33.99 -15.85 5.32
C ASP A 129 -33.02 -16.78 6.04
N ARG A 130 -31.99 -16.23 6.69
CA ARG A 130 -30.97 -17.02 7.40
C ARG A 130 -30.34 -16.21 8.53
N VAL A 131 -29.66 -16.93 9.42
CA VAL A 131 -28.81 -16.29 10.43
C VAL A 131 -27.60 -15.64 9.75
N VAL A 132 -27.32 -14.40 10.12
CA VAL A 132 -26.16 -13.66 9.61
C VAL A 132 -24.98 -13.85 10.55
N GLU A 133 -23.89 -14.41 10.05
CA GLU A 133 -22.67 -14.56 10.82
C GLU A 133 -21.87 -13.23 10.83
N PRO A 134 -21.26 -12.88 11.97
CA PRO A 134 -20.39 -11.71 12.03
C PRO A 134 -19.23 -11.82 11.04
N LEU A 135 -19.05 -10.80 10.21
CA LEU A 135 -17.90 -10.72 9.33
C LEU A 135 -16.62 -10.52 10.14
N GLU A 136 -15.57 -11.16 9.71
CA GLU A 136 -14.23 -10.96 10.25
C GLU A 136 -13.53 -9.77 9.57
N THR A 137 -12.43 -9.28 10.19
CA THR A 137 -11.56 -8.29 9.55
C THR A 137 -10.72 -8.97 8.45
N ILE A 138 -10.18 -8.18 7.53
CA ILE A 138 -9.24 -8.68 6.51
C ILE A 138 -8.06 -9.41 7.18
N TYR A 139 -7.55 -8.89 8.28
CA TYR A 139 -6.48 -9.51 9.06
C TYR A 139 -6.86 -10.90 9.57
N THR A 140 -8.03 -11.03 10.19
CA THR A 140 -8.51 -12.33 10.72
C THR A 140 -8.75 -13.32 9.60
N GLU A 141 -9.30 -12.86 8.47
CA GLU A 141 -9.50 -13.72 7.29
C GLU A 141 -8.16 -14.22 6.73
N LEU A 142 -7.15 -13.36 6.62
CA LEU A 142 -5.81 -13.77 6.20
C LEU A 142 -5.21 -14.79 7.19
N LYS A 143 -5.34 -14.55 8.50
CA LYS A 143 -4.82 -15.43 9.56
C LYS A 143 -5.45 -16.83 9.51
N ASN A 144 -6.70 -16.94 9.07
CA ASN A 144 -7.41 -18.22 8.95
C ASN A 144 -7.08 -18.97 7.65
N LYS A 145 -6.28 -18.40 6.75
CA LYS A 145 -5.99 -18.94 5.42
C LYS A 145 -4.48 -19.16 5.24
N GLU A 146 -4.01 -20.37 5.53
CA GLU A 146 -2.59 -20.75 5.42
C GLU A 146 -1.98 -20.42 4.04
N LYS A 147 -2.79 -20.44 2.99
CA LYS A 147 -2.39 -20.09 1.62
C LYS A 147 -1.75 -18.69 1.50
N TYR A 148 -2.10 -17.77 2.39
CA TYR A 148 -1.65 -16.37 2.39
C TYR A 148 -0.77 -16.02 3.61
N SER A 149 -0.26 -17.02 4.32
CA SER A 149 0.53 -16.79 5.54
C SER A 149 1.78 -15.95 5.28
N THR A 150 2.48 -16.17 4.16
CA THR A 150 3.65 -15.37 3.80
C THR A 150 3.29 -13.89 3.58
N PHE A 151 2.14 -13.61 2.94
CA PHE A 151 1.67 -12.23 2.77
C PHE A 151 1.34 -11.59 4.12
N LEU A 152 0.69 -12.33 5.02
CA LEU A 152 0.40 -11.86 6.37
C LEU A 152 1.67 -11.64 7.19
N ASP A 153 2.66 -12.54 7.12
CA ASP A 153 3.94 -12.40 7.82
C ASP A 153 4.68 -11.13 7.37
N LEU A 154 4.65 -10.84 6.06
CA LEU A 154 5.22 -9.59 5.53
C LEU A 154 4.47 -8.36 6.04
N TYR A 155 3.15 -8.43 6.10
CA TYR A 155 2.32 -7.36 6.64
C TYR A 155 2.58 -7.14 8.13
N ASP A 156 2.66 -8.22 8.90
CA ASP A 156 2.94 -8.22 10.36
C ASP A 156 4.36 -7.79 10.70
N SER A 157 5.30 -7.79 9.74
CA SER A 157 6.63 -7.20 9.97
C SER A 157 6.55 -5.69 10.24
N PHE A 158 5.44 -5.05 9.90
CA PHE A 158 5.11 -3.65 10.22
C PHE A 158 4.15 -3.51 11.40
N GLY A 159 3.84 -4.61 12.10
CA GLY A 159 2.91 -4.66 13.22
C GLY A 159 3.43 -3.92 14.45
N VAL A 160 2.58 -3.09 15.04
CA VAL A 160 2.87 -2.33 16.25
C VAL A 160 1.66 -2.29 17.18
N TYR A 161 1.92 -2.31 18.48
CA TYR A 161 0.89 -2.10 19.50
C TYR A 161 0.88 -0.64 19.93
N VAL A 162 -0.19 0.06 19.63
CA VAL A 162 -0.34 1.49 19.92
C VAL A 162 -1.30 1.69 21.08
N ALA A 163 -0.84 2.34 22.14
CA ALA A 163 -1.70 2.72 23.25
C ALA A 163 -2.78 3.71 22.79
N ASP A 164 -4.00 3.49 23.25
CA ASP A 164 -5.16 4.29 22.89
C ASP A 164 -5.77 4.98 24.11
N ASP A 165 -5.54 6.28 24.21
CA ASP A 165 -6.00 7.09 25.34
C ASP A 165 -7.53 7.20 25.42
N GLU A 166 -8.22 7.28 24.31
CA GLU A 166 -9.68 7.41 24.26
C GLU A 166 -10.38 6.11 24.71
N LEU A 167 -9.93 4.98 24.18
CA LEU A 167 -10.40 3.67 24.59
C LEU A 167 -10.03 3.39 26.07
N SER A 168 -8.81 3.75 26.46
CA SER A 168 -8.36 3.54 27.84
C SER A 168 -9.21 4.32 28.83
N LYS A 169 -9.48 5.60 28.59
CA LYS A 169 -10.37 6.40 29.43
C LYS A 169 -11.79 5.81 29.51
N SER A 170 -12.28 5.26 28.41
CA SER A 170 -13.67 4.79 28.32
C SER A 170 -13.86 3.38 28.89
N TYR A 171 -12.89 2.49 28.69
CA TYR A 171 -13.11 1.05 28.89
C TYR A 171 -12.04 0.33 29.76
N ALA A 172 -10.83 0.86 29.92
CA ALA A 172 -9.74 0.15 30.60
C ALA A 172 -10.11 -0.32 32.01
N LYS A 173 -10.81 0.54 32.77
CA LYS A 173 -11.26 0.23 34.14
C LYS A 173 -12.18 -0.99 34.21
N ALA A 174 -13.01 -1.21 33.18
CA ALA A 174 -13.94 -2.36 33.13
C ALA A 174 -13.18 -3.69 32.99
N TYR A 175 -11.95 -3.64 32.48
CA TYR A 175 -11.09 -4.81 32.28
C TYR A 175 -9.95 -4.90 33.30
N GLY A 176 -9.88 -3.97 34.28
CA GLY A 176 -8.90 -3.99 35.35
C GLY A 176 -7.48 -3.61 34.91
N VAL A 177 -7.36 -2.83 33.84
CA VAL A 177 -6.09 -2.33 33.30
C VAL A 177 -6.09 -0.80 33.24
N ASP A 178 -4.90 -0.19 33.13
CA ASP A 178 -4.78 1.25 32.97
C ASP A 178 -4.76 1.67 31.50
N THR A 179 -4.27 0.80 30.64
CA THR A 179 -4.09 1.12 29.20
C THR A 179 -4.63 0.00 28.33
N LEU A 180 -5.36 0.39 27.31
CA LEU A 180 -5.78 -0.46 26.20
C LEU A 180 -4.98 -0.12 24.95
N TYR A 181 -4.70 -1.13 24.16
CA TYR A 181 -3.90 -1.03 22.95
C TYR A 181 -4.73 -1.42 21.72
N GLN A 182 -4.31 -0.90 20.56
CA GLN A 182 -4.70 -1.40 19.27
C GLN A 182 -3.50 -2.03 18.59
N TYR A 183 -3.73 -3.13 17.86
CA TYR A 183 -2.76 -3.66 16.92
C TYR A 183 -2.90 -2.93 15.59
N GLN A 184 -1.83 -2.31 15.12
CA GLN A 184 -1.77 -1.52 13.90
C GLN A 184 -0.56 -1.92 13.07
N HIS A 185 -0.50 -1.45 11.82
CA HIS A 185 0.62 -1.70 10.93
C HIS A 185 1.23 -0.37 10.50
N GLY A 186 2.48 -0.12 10.91
CA GLY A 186 3.16 1.14 10.66
C GLY A 186 3.38 1.40 9.16
N GLY A 187 2.87 2.53 8.66
CA GLY A 187 2.96 2.89 7.24
C GLY A 187 2.03 2.13 6.30
N LEU A 188 1.25 1.17 6.79
CA LEU A 188 0.25 0.41 6.05
C LEU A 188 -1.15 0.67 6.59
N PRO A 189 -2.22 0.43 5.80
CA PRO A 189 -3.58 0.44 6.31
C PRO A 189 -3.78 -0.53 7.45
N ASN A 190 -4.53 -0.11 8.45
CA ASN A 190 -4.86 -1.00 9.55
C ASN A 190 -5.98 -1.98 9.16
N ILE A 191 -5.59 -3.16 8.73
CA ILE A 191 -6.51 -4.25 8.34
C ILE A 191 -6.97 -5.11 9.52
N ALA A 192 -6.43 -4.89 10.72
CA ALA A 192 -6.74 -5.65 11.92
C ALA A 192 -7.93 -5.08 12.71
N CYS A 193 -8.35 -3.86 12.45
CA CYS A 193 -9.50 -3.25 13.12
C CYS A 193 -10.54 -2.73 12.13
N GLU A 194 -11.76 -2.53 12.63
CA GLU A 194 -12.86 -2.04 11.82
C GLU A 194 -12.76 -0.54 11.52
N TRP A 195 -12.08 0.21 12.38
CA TRP A 195 -11.68 1.60 12.18
C TRP A 195 -10.58 2.05 13.14
N PRO A 196 -9.81 3.08 12.79
CA PRO A 196 -8.90 3.74 13.72
C PRO A 196 -9.68 4.48 14.81
N THR A 197 -9.13 4.52 16.00
CA THR A 197 -9.75 5.17 17.16
C THR A 197 -9.96 6.66 17.01
N SER A 198 -9.05 7.36 16.33
CA SER A 198 -9.19 8.78 16.02
C SER A 198 -10.48 9.10 15.23
N SER A 199 -11.07 8.07 14.61
CA SER A 199 -12.30 8.16 13.82
C SER A 199 -13.54 7.70 14.58
N TYR A 200 -13.39 7.17 15.79
CA TYR A 200 -14.51 6.60 16.56
C TYR A 200 -15.65 7.59 16.81
N LEU A 201 -15.32 8.86 17.01
CA LEU A 201 -16.28 9.93 17.21
C LEU A 201 -16.64 10.68 15.91
N ASN A 202 -15.96 10.36 14.80
CA ASN A 202 -16.16 11.02 13.53
C ASN A 202 -16.82 10.08 12.51
N PHE A 203 -18.12 10.16 12.36
CA PHE A 203 -18.89 9.32 11.43
C PHE A 203 -18.48 9.47 9.96
N THR A 204 -17.89 10.60 9.56
CA THR A 204 -17.40 10.80 8.18
C THR A 204 -16.22 9.89 7.86
N ALA A 205 -15.34 9.65 8.83
CA ALA A 205 -14.22 8.75 8.61
C ALA A 205 -14.63 7.28 8.50
N LEU A 206 -15.76 6.88 9.10
CA LEU A 206 -16.26 5.51 9.04
C LEU A 206 -16.67 5.08 7.63
N THR A 207 -17.14 6.00 6.80
CA THR A 207 -17.48 5.70 5.39
C THR A 207 -16.27 5.44 4.53
N ALA A 208 -15.14 6.07 4.88
CA ALA A 208 -13.89 5.98 4.11
C ALA A 208 -13.02 4.77 4.51
N LEU A 209 -13.31 4.11 5.65
CA LEU A 209 -12.49 3.01 6.15
C LEU A 209 -12.94 1.67 5.59
N SER A 210 -12.64 1.49 4.33
CA SER A 210 -12.72 0.19 3.68
C SER A 210 -11.51 0.05 2.77
N TYR A 211 -10.97 -1.16 2.73
CA TYR A 211 -9.82 -1.48 1.91
C TYR A 211 -10.16 -2.59 0.93
N SER A 212 -9.41 -2.68 -0.14
CA SER A 212 -9.36 -3.88 -0.96
C SER A 212 -7.95 -4.41 -0.96
N ILE A 213 -7.78 -5.60 -0.42
CA ILE A 213 -6.49 -6.29 -0.35
C ILE A 213 -6.48 -7.41 -1.37
N PHE A 214 -5.45 -7.43 -2.21
CA PHE A 214 -5.20 -8.43 -3.22
C PHE A 214 -4.04 -9.30 -2.75
N ALA A 215 -4.33 -10.32 -1.92
CA ALA A 215 -3.32 -11.13 -1.28
C ALA A 215 -2.74 -12.17 -2.24
N PRO A 216 -1.44 -12.10 -2.57
CA PRO A 216 -0.78 -13.15 -3.30
C PRO A 216 -0.61 -14.41 -2.43
N SER A 217 -0.75 -15.58 -3.05
CA SER A 217 -0.48 -16.84 -2.38
C SER A 217 1.02 -16.99 -2.02
N ASN A 218 1.32 -17.85 -1.06
CA ASN A 218 2.68 -18.17 -0.66
C ASN A 218 3.55 -18.57 -1.86
N THR A 219 2.98 -19.36 -2.79
CA THR A 219 3.68 -19.76 -4.02
C THR A 219 4.00 -18.57 -4.90
N ALA A 220 3.06 -17.64 -5.07
CA ALA A 220 3.25 -16.43 -5.88
C ALA A 220 4.36 -15.54 -5.29
N ILE A 221 4.36 -15.33 -3.96
CA ILE A 221 5.41 -14.55 -3.28
C ILE A 221 6.78 -15.21 -3.39
N ASN A 222 6.86 -16.51 -3.17
CA ASN A 222 8.14 -17.24 -3.30
C ASN A 222 8.68 -17.19 -4.74
N SER A 223 7.82 -17.33 -5.74
CA SER A 223 8.21 -17.19 -7.15
C SER A 223 8.72 -15.78 -7.46
N PHE A 224 8.06 -14.75 -6.91
CA PHE A 224 8.52 -13.38 -7.06
C PHE A 224 9.87 -13.15 -6.34
N PHE A 225 10.05 -13.68 -5.13
CA PHE A 225 11.33 -13.61 -4.42
C PHE A 225 12.47 -14.22 -5.27
N ASP A 226 12.27 -15.43 -5.78
CA ASP A 226 13.29 -16.12 -6.57
C ASP A 226 13.65 -15.38 -7.88
N SER A 227 12.67 -14.75 -8.53
CA SER A 227 12.87 -14.06 -9.80
C SER A 227 13.34 -12.61 -9.67
N PHE A 228 13.18 -11.99 -8.50
CA PHE A 228 13.47 -10.57 -8.29
C PHE A 228 14.55 -10.35 -7.23
N TRP A 229 14.26 -10.63 -5.95
CA TRP A 229 15.16 -10.29 -4.85
C TRP A 229 16.36 -11.21 -4.72
N LYS A 230 16.20 -12.49 -4.95
CA LYS A 230 17.30 -13.46 -4.90
C LYS A 230 18.36 -13.16 -5.96
N ILE A 231 17.95 -12.73 -7.15
CA ILE A 231 18.86 -12.26 -8.21
C ILE A 231 19.59 -10.98 -7.76
N GLY A 232 18.94 -10.15 -6.96
CA GLY A 232 19.49 -8.92 -6.37
C GLY A 232 20.44 -9.12 -5.19
N GLY A 233 20.72 -10.39 -4.80
CA GLY A 233 21.68 -10.73 -3.74
C GLY A 233 21.08 -10.91 -2.36
N TYR A 234 19.75 -11.05 -2.23
CA TYR A 234 19.11 -11.42 -0.97
C TYR A 234 19.01 -12.94 -0.82
N SER A 235 19.33 -13.46 0.35
CA SER A 235 19.31 -14.91 0.62
C SER A 235 17.95 -15.38 1.16
N SER A 236 17.19 -14.47 1.77
CA SER A 236 15.86 -14.74 2.32
C SER A 236 15.00 -13.49 2.33
N MET A 237 13.70 -13.67 2.47
CA MET A 237 12.71 -12.58 2.56
C MET A 237 12.99 -11.66 3.75
N GLN A 238 13.49 -12.19 4.86
CA GLN A 238 13.82 -11.44 6.08
C GLN A 238 15.00 -10.47 5.90
N GLU A 239 15.83 -10.69 4.87
CA GLU A 239 16.92 -9.78 4.54
C GLU A 239 16.50 -8.63 3.64
N VAL A 240 15.32 -8.75 2.99
CA VAL A 240 14.81 -7.70 2.10
C VAL A 240 14.57 -6.43 2.90
N ASP A 241 15.00 -5.32 2.33
CA ASP A 241 14.88 -4.03 2.97
C ASP A 241 13.41 -3.69 3.27
N ALA A 242 13.14 -3.15 4.46
CA ALA A 242 11.79 -2.84 4.90
C ALA A 242 11.07 -1.82 3.98
N LEU A 243 11.80 -0.85 3.37
CA LEU A 243 11.21 0.04 2.38
C LEU A 243 10.82 -0.72 1.11
N ALA A 244 11.65 -1.63 0.65
CA ALA A 244 11.34 -2.46 -0.52
C ALA A 244 10.12 -3.34 -0.25
N LEU A 245 10.00 -3.93 0.94
CA LEU A 245 8.81 -4.70 1.37
C LEU A 245 7.57 -3.81 1.47
N ASN A 246 7.69 -2.60 2.02
CA ASN A 246 6.59 -1.67 2.14
C ASN A 246 6.03 -1.29 0.75
N TYR A 247 6.91 -0.89 -0.18
CA TYR A 247 6.50 -0.60 -1.56
C TYR A 247 5.97 -1.83 -2.32
N PHE A 248 6.45 -3.02 -2.00
CA PHE A 248 5.89 -4.27 -2.51
C PHE A 248 4.46 -4.46 -2.00
N LEU A 249 4.22 -4.32 -0.71
CA LEU A 249 2.88 -4.46 -0.12
C LEU A 249 1.90 -3.42 -0.65
N TYR A 250 2.34 -2.17 -0.87
CA TYR A 250 1.50 -1.12 -1.45
C TYR A 250 0.89 -1.48 -2.80
N GLN A 251 1.54 -2.36 -3.59
CA GLN A 251 1.03 -2.79 -4.89
C GLN A 251 -0.29 -3.56 -4.78
N PHE A 252 -0.53 -4.21 -3.66
CA PHE A 252 -1.67 -5.09 -3.41
C PHE A 252 -2.78 -4.44 -2.59
N ILE A 253 -2.71 -3.14 -2.38
CA ILE A 253 -3.63 -2.43 -1.50
C ILE A 253 -4.29 -1.27 -2.24
N TYR A 254 -5.62 -1.28 -2.24
CA TYR A 254 -6.42 -0.12 -2.59
C TYR A 254 -7.03 0.48 -1.33
N GLY A 255 -6.70 1.76 -1.05
CA GLY A 255 -7.05 2.42 0.22
C GLY A 255 -8.27 3.33 0.17
N GLY A 256 -8.87 3.51 -1.00
CA GLY A 256 -9.95 4.48 -1.19
C GLY A 256 -11.32 3.99 -0.71
N SER A 257 -11.67 2.76 -1.06
CA SER A 257 -12.93 2.13 -0.68
C SER A 257 -12.86 0.62 -0.93
N MET A 258 -13.92 -0.10 -0.54
CA MET A 258 -14.09 -1.47 -1.00
C MET A 258 -14.42 -1.47 -2.50
N LEU A 259 -13.62 -2.18 -3.28
CA LEU A 259 -13.85 -2.40 -4.70
C LEU A 259 -14.68 -3.68 -4.93
N PHE A 260 -15.55 -3.63 -5.89
CA PHE A 260 -16.28 -4.78 -6.40
C PHE A 260 -15.64 -5.30 -7.69
N PRO A 261 -15.91 -6.56 -8.10
CA PRO A 261 -15.26 -7.14 -9.28
C PRO A 261 -15.40 -6.32 -10.56
N GLU A 262 -16.54 -5.64 -10.77
CA GLU A 262 -16.77 -4.80 -11.95
C GLU A 262 -15.88 -3.55 -11.98
N GLU A 263 -15.48 -3.04 -10.81
CA GLU A 263 -14.60 -1.86 -10.70
C GLU A 263 -13.13 -2.19 -11.01
N LEU A 264 -12.72 -3.48 -10.90
CA LEU A 264 -11.30 -3.88 -10.93
C LEU A 264 -10.62 -3.72 -12.30
N GLY A 265 -11.39 -3.51 -13.36
CA GLY A 265 -10.87 -3.24 -14.70
C GLY A 265 -10.64 -1.76 -15.01
N ASP A 266 -10.86 -0.88 -14.06
CA ASP A 266 -10.67 0.56 -14.23
C ASP A 266 -9.18 0.94 -14.12
N ASP A 267 -8.61 1.45 -15.21
CA ASP A 267 -7.21 1.88 -15.28
C ASP A 267 -6.91 3.14 -14.45
N GLU A 268 -7.94 3.87 -14.02
CA GLU A 268 -7.78 5.05 -13.16
C GLU A 268 -7.53 4.69 -11.70
N LEU A 269 -7.87 3.47 -11.27
CA LEU A 269 -7.63 3.01 -9.93
C LEU A 269 -6.12 2.94 -9.62
N LYS A 270 -5.74 3.55 -8.50
CA LYS A 270 -4.35 3.56 -8.04
C LYS A 270 -4.20 2.76 -6.75
N ASN A 271 -3.16 1.94 -6.70
CA ASN A 271 -2.74 1.31 -5.47
C ASN A 271 -2.07 2.33 -4.51
N LEU A 272 -1.66 1.91 -3.33
CA LEU A 272 -1.03 2.81 -2.36
C LEU A 272 0.34 3.34 -2.80
N ALA A 273 1.00 2.71 -3.77
CA ALA A 273 2.23 3.25 -4.37
C ALA A 273 1.95 4.35 -5.40
N GLY A 274 0.67 4.66 -5.68
CA GLY A 274 0.27 5.63 -6.70
C GLY A 274 0.31 5.11 -8.13
N SER A 275 0.65 3.84 -8.34
CA SER A 275 0.65 3.17 -9.63
C SER A 275 -0.74 2.64 -9.97
N SER A 276 -1.01 2.38 -11.26
CA SER A 276 -2.26 1.72 -11.67
C SER A 276 -2.43 0.38 -10.96
N LEU A 277 -3.63 0.11 -10.46
CA LEU A 277 -3.95 -1.14 -9.76
C LEU A 277 -3.85 -2.34 -10.72
N ASN A 278 -4.29 -2.21 -11.95
CA ASN A 278 -4.17 -3.16 -13.06
C ASN A 278 -4.40 -4.64 -12.66
N ILE A 279 -5.48 -4.90 -11.97
CA ILE A 279 -5.90 -6.25 -11.57
C ILE A 279 -6.85 -6.83 -12.62
N ASN A 280 -6.51 -8.02 -13.11
CA ASN A 280 -7.44 -8.79 -13.94
C ASN A 280 -8.45 -9.53 -13.04
N PRO A 281 -9.75 -9.21 -13.06
CA PRO A 281 -10.75 -9.89 -12.24
C PRO A 281 -10.81 -11.40 -12.45
N ALA A 282 -10.47 -11.88 -13.65
CA ALA A 282 -10.44 -13.31 -13.99
C ALA A 282 -9.27 -14.07 -13.35
N ALA A 283 -8.20 -13.36 -12.93
CA ALA A 283 -7.06 -13.95 -12.24
C ALA A 283 -7.29 -14.09 -10.73
N LEU A 284 -8.38 -13.56 -10.20
CA LEU A 284 -8.72 -13.65 -8.79
C LEU A 284 -9.38 -15.00 -8.50
N ASN A 285 -8.75 -15.80 -7.66
CA ASN A 285 -9.23 -17.13 -7.30
C ASN A 285 -10.10 -17.15 -6.05
N GLU A 286 -10.14 -16.10 -5.29
CA GLU A 286 -10.92 -15.96 -4.06
C GLU A 286 -11.43 -14.54 -3.89
N LYS A 287 -12.64 -14.42 -3.32
CA LYS A 287 -13.27 -13.15 -2.95
C LYS A 287 -13.96 -13.33 -1.61
N THR A 288 -13.57 -12.54 -0.63
CA THR A 288 -14.16 -12.60 0.72
C THR A 288 -14.57 -11.20 1.15
N MET A 289 -15.84 -11.06 1.54
CA MET A 289 -16.33 -9.84 2.17
C MET A 289 -15.86 -9.80 3.61
N CYS A 290 -15.24 -8.70 4.01
CA CYS A 290 -14.77 -8.44 5.36
C CYS A 290 -15.48 -7.22 5.95
N VAL A 291 -15.46 -7.07 7.27
CA VAL A 291 -16.10 -5.93 7.94
C VAL A 291 -15.43 -4.59 7.58
N ASN A 292 -14.14 -4.62 7.28
CA ASN A 292 -13.32 -3.46 6.91
C ASN A 292 -12.92 -3.45 5.43
N GLY A 293 -13.62 -4.17 4.57
CA GLY A 293 -13.40 -4.15 3.12
C GLY A 293 -13.56 -5.49 2.43
N ALA A 294 -12.73 -5.72 1.41
CA ALA A 294 -12.70 -6.96 0.65
C ALA A 294 -11.30 -7.56 0.59
N LEU A 295 -11.24 -8.88 0.70
CA LEU A 295 -10.04 -9.67 0.49
C LEU A 295 -10.17 -10.45 -0.81
N TYR A 296 -9.20 -10.28 -1.69
CA TYR A 296 -9.07 -11.01 -2.94
C TYR A 296 -7.80 -11.85 -2.91
N GLY A 297 -7.90 -13.10 -3.36
CA GLY A 297 -6.75 -14.00 -3.49
C GLY A 297 -6.21 -14.04 -4.91
N MET A 298 -4.87 -14.08 -5.06
CA MET A 298 -4.19 -14.18 -6.35
C MET A 298 -3.12 -15.29 -6.29
N ASP A 299 -2.95 -16.03 -7.40
CA ASP A 299 -1.91 -17.07 -7.50
C ASP A 299 -0.70 -16.64 -8.34
N GLU A 300 -0.70 -15.41 -8.85
CA GLU A 300 0.38 -14.86 -9.66
C GLU A 300 0.63 -13.41 -9.29
N ILE A 301 1.89 -13.00 -9.27
CA ILE A 301 2.30 -11.61 -9.14
C ILE A 301 2.85 -11.15 -10.49
N LYS A 302 2.16 -10.22 -11.13
CA LYS A 302 2.71 -9.46 -12.23
C LYS A 302 3.71 -8.45 -11.67
N GLU A 303 4.85 -8.26 -12.32
CA GLU A 303 5.85 -7.29 -11.87
C GLU A 303 5.19 -5.91 -11.68
N PRO A 304 5.21 -5.36 -10.45
CA PRO A 304 4.60 -4.06 -10.18
C PRO A 304 5.23 -2.94 -10.99
N SER A 305 4.45 -1.94 -11.40
CA SER A 305 4.93 -0.83 -12.24
C SER A 305 6.11 -0.08 -11.64
N THR A 306 6.12 0.13 -10.33
CA THR A 306 7.27 0.72 -9.62
C THR A 306 8.54 -0.11 -9.81
N PHE A 307 8.43 -1.43 -9.72
CA PHE A 307 9.56 -2.35 -9.87
C PHE A 307 9.93 -2.56 -11.34
N ALA A 308 8.99 -2.39 -12.25
CA ALA A 308 9.21 -2.41 -13.69
C ALA A 308 9.85 -1.11 -14.22
N SER A 309 9.83 -0.03 -13.46
CA SER A 309 10.37 1.28 -13.85
C SER A 309 11.91 1.33 -13.80
N VAL A 310 12.46 2.47 -14.22
CA VAL A 310 13.90 2.76 -14.19
C VAL A 310 14.51 2.68 -12.79
N ILE A 311 13.71 2.83 -11.72
CA ILE A 311 14.19 2.70 -10.34
C ILE A 311 13.94 1.30 -9.75
N GLY A 312 13.38 0.38 -10.51
CA GLY A 312 13.18 -1.01 -10.08
C GLY A 312 14.43 -1.67 -9.48
N PRO A 313 15.62 -1.51 -10.08
CA PRO A 313 16.86 -2.05 -9.54
C PRO A 313 17.20 -1.58 -8.11
N LEU A 314 16.72 -0.40 -7.68
CA LEU A 314 16.95 0.09 -6.32
C LEU A 314 16.22 -0.77 -5.27
N PHE A 315 15.07 -1.33 -5.65
CA PHE A 315 14.31 -2.25 -4.82
C PHE A 315 14.80 -3.70 -4.94
N GLN A 316 15.43 -4.03 -6.06
CA GLN A 316 15.88 -5.36 -6.39
C GLN A 316 17.24 -5.71 -5.75
N TYR A 317 18.22 -4.79 -5.88
CA TYR A 317 19.60 -5.10 -5.52
C TYR A 317 19.93 -4.67 -4.09
N LYS A 318 20.45 -5.60 -3.29
CA LYS A 318 20.90 -5.36 -1.90
C LYS A 318 21.98 -4.26 -1.82
N SER A 319 22.85 -4.15 -2.84
CA SER A 319 23.88 -3.13 -2.95
C SER A 319 23.34 -1.71 -3.24
N ALA A 320 22.12 -1.59 -3.74
CA ALA A 320 21.52 -0.31 -4.14
C ALA A 320 20.74 0.41 -3.01
N ARG A 321 20.65 -0.17 -1.81
CA ARG A 321 19.84 0.37 -0.71
C ARG A 321 20.17 1.81 -0.33
N SER A 322 21.47 2.17 -0.34
CA SER A 322 21.89 3.55 -0.02
C SER A 322 21.31 4.56 -1.01
N PHE A 323 21.29 4.20 -2.29
CA PHE A 323 20.71 5.08 -3.31
C PHE A 323 19.16 5.09 -3.24
N LEU A 324 18.53 3.99 -2.86
CA LEU A 324 17.09 3.96 -2.54
C LEU A 324 16.76 4.96 -1.43
N TYR A 325 17.55 5.00 -0.36
CA TYR A 325 17.33 5.95 0.75
C TYR A 325 17.57 7.40 0.31
N ALA A 326 18.54 7.65 -0.56
CA ALA A 326 18.72 8.97 -1.16
C ALA A 326 17.50 9.39 -1.98
N LEU A 327 17.01 8.52 -2.86
CA LEU A 327 15.85 8.80 -3.71
C LEU A 327 14.60 9.08 -2.90
N LEU A 328 14.26 8.22 -1.93
CA LEU A 328 13.06 8.40 -1.11
C LEU A 328 13.14 9.65 -0.22
N GLY A 329 14.32 9.94 0.34
CA GLY A 329 14.55 11.14 1.14
C GLY A 329 14.64 12.45 0.32
N SER A 330 14.77 12.36 -1.01
CA SER A 330 14.86 13.53 -1.91
C SER A 330 13.51 14.08 -2.37
N SER A 331 12.39 13.38 -2.10
CA SER A 331 11.06 13.70 -2.62
C SER A 331 10.92 13.59 -4.16
N LEU A 332 11.88 12.94 -4.84
CA LEU A 332 11.89 12.79 -6.30
C LEU A 332 11.25 11.48 -6.79
N PHE A 333 10.87 10.60 -5.89
CA PHE A 333 10.38 9.27 -6.23
C PHE A 333 9.29 9.25 -7.31
N SER A 334 8.25 10.09 -7.15
CA SER A 334 7.12 10.15 -8.08
C SER A 334 7.52 10.52 -9.52
N SER A 335 8.58 11.32 -9.69
CA SER A 335 9.10 11.70 -11.01
C SER A 335 9.69 10.50 -11.74
N TYR A 336 10.41 9.63 -11.02
CA TYR A 336 11.12 8.49 -11.62
C TYR A 336 10.24 7.23 -11.83
N VAL A 337 9.05 7.18 -11.24
CA VAL A 337 8.06 6.11 -11.53
C VAL A 337 7.06 6.51 -12.61
N SER A 338 7.05 7.78 -13.01
CA SER A 338 6.13 8.32 -14.02
C SER A 338 6.54 7.89 -15.43
N ASP A 339 5.58 7.46 -16.24
CA ASP A 339 5.79 7.17 -17.67
C ASP A 339 5.85 8.42 -18.56
N LEU A 340 5.71 9.62 -17.96
CA LEU A 340 5.73 10.90 -18.69
C LEU A 340 7.13 11.30 -19.14
N SER A 341 8.17 10.76 -18.51
CA SER A 341 9.56 11.08 -18.79
C SER A 341 10.40 9.82 -18.88
N LYS A 342 11.42 9.85 -19.73
CA LYS A 342 12.44 8.80 -19.82
C LYS A 342 13.69 9.21 -19.08
N TYR A 343 14.30 8.24 -18.40
CA TYR A 343 15.52 8.47 -17.63
C TYR A 343 16.62 7.45 -17.94
N ILE A 344 17.84 7.86 -17.71
CA ILE A 344 18.98 6.99 -17.49
C ILE A 344 19.40 7.17 -16.04
N VAL A 345 19.57 6.10 -15.29
CA VAL A 345 19.96 6.14 -13.88
C VAL A 345 21.23 5.30 -13.69
N LEU A 346 22.24 5.91 -13.06
CA LEU A 346 23.42 5.23 -12.55
C LEU A 346 23.20 4.92 -11.07
N VAL A 347 23.37 3.69 -10.67
CA VAL A 347 23.10 3.24 -9.28
C VAL A 347 24.41 3.05 -8.55
N PRO A 348 24.79 3.97 -7.66
CA PRO A 348 25.95 3.77 -6.79
C PRO A 348 25.64 2.73 -5.70
N THR A 349 26.64 1.97 -5.33
CA THR A 349 26.58 0.96 -4.29
C THR A 349 26.79 1.56 -2.90
N ALA A 350 26.40 0.84 -1.85
CA ALA A 350 26.70 1.22 -0.47
C ALA A 350 28.20 1.40 -0.18
N GLU A 351 29.06 0.63 -0.89
CA GLU A 351 30.51 0.75 -0.78
C GLU A 351 31.02 2.08 -1.35
N GLN A 352 30.49 2.50 -2.52
CA GLN A 352 30.80 3.79 -3.12
C GLN A 352 30.32 4.96 -2.26
N PHE A 353 29.16 4.84 -1.63
CA PHE A 353 28.71 5.81 -0.60
C PHE A 353 29.71 5.88 0.56
N GLY A 354 30.14 4.75 1.10
CA GLY A 354 31.13 4.68 2.18
C GLY A 354 32.46 5.31 1.80
N ALA A 355 32.98 5.00 0.60
CA ALA A 355 34.21 5.59 0.08
C ALA A 355 34.10 7.13 -0.12
N SER A 356 32.88 7.63 -0.30
CA SER A 356 32.59 9.07 -0.41
C SER A 356 32.28 9.75 0.94
N GLY A 357 32.52 9.07 2.07
CA GLY A 357 32.27 9.61 3.42
C GLY A 357 30.81 9.61 3.84
N ILE A 358 29.97 8.82 3.19
CA ILE A 358 28.52 8.70 3.52
C ILE A 358 28.23 7.28 3.99
N ARG A 359 27.86 7.12 5.27
CA ARG A 359 27.43 5.83 5.78
C ARG A 359 25.93 5.59 5.63
N THR A 360 25.57 4.35 5.45
CA THR A 360 24.17 3.91 5.40
C THR A 360 23.73 3.40 6.75
N VAL A 361 22.64 3.95 7.29
CA VAL A 361 22.04 3.52 8.56
C VAL A 361 20.77 2.73 8.26
N TYR A 362 20.90 1.41 8.20
CA TYR A 362 19.80 0.53 7.81
C TYR A 362 18.62 0.52 8.79
N SER A 363 18.88 0.73 10.08
CA SER A 363 17.86 0.74 11.15
C SER A 363 16.90 1.94 11.03
N THR A 364 17.39 3.08 10.56
CA THR A 364 16.59 4.29 10.33
C THR A 364 16.30 4.56 8.86
N GLN A 365 16.82 3.70 7.97
CA GLN A 365 16.72 3.86 6.51
C GLN A 365 17.27 5.23 6.05
N GLY A 366 18.33 5.66 6.70
CA GLY A 366 18.96 6.96 6.56
C GLY A 366 20.36 6.94 5.98
N LEU A 367 20.84 8.11 5.62
CA LEU A 367 22.22 8.37 5.18
C LEU A 367 22.83 9.43 6.06
N GLU A 368 24.06 9.21 6.54
CA GLU A 368 24.79 10.13 7.40
C GLU A 368 26.17 10.44 6.82
N ALA A 369 26.61 11.67 6.96
CA ALA A 369 27.97 12.10 6.65
C ALA A 369 28.71 12.49 7.93
N GLU A 370 30.04 12.29 7.93
CA GLU A 370 30.91 12.70 9.03
C GLU A 370 31.19 14.21 8.93
N GLY A 371 30.88 14.92 9.99
CA GLY A 371 31.16 16.35 10.17
C GLY A 371 32.04 16.60 11.40
N ASP A 372 32.28 17.87 11.72
CA ASP A 372 33.11 18.28 12.86
C ASP A 372 32.60 17.74 14.21
N ASP A 373 31.27 17.60 14.35
CA ASP A 373 30.58 17.10 15.55
C ASP A 373 30.27 15.59 15.49
N GLY A 374 30.79 14.87 14.50
CA GLY A 374 30.55 13.45 14.26
C GLY A 374 29.55 13.18 13.15
N TRP A 375 28.94 11.99 13.18
CA TRP A 375 28.00 11.55 12.14
C TRP A 375 26.63 12.21 12.30
N ALA A 376 26.14 12.82 11.21
CA ALA A 376 24.83 13.47 11.16
C ALA A 376 24.08 13.09 9.89
N GLU A 377 22.76 13.04 9.96
CA GLU A 377 21.91 12.78 8.79
C GLU A 377 22.13 13.86 7.72
N ILE A 378 22.35 13.43 6.49
CA ILE A 378 22.47 14.35 5.35
C ILE A 378 21.10 14.96 5.01
N SER A 379 21.12 16.23 4.64
CA SER A 379 19.89 16.96 4.32
C SER A 379 19.18 16.37 3.08
N ASN A 380 17.88 16.64 2.96
CA ASN A 380 17.12 16.27 1.76
C ASN A 380 17.68 16.91 0.50
N THR A 381 18.24 18.13 0.58
CA THR A 381 18.92 18.78 -0.53
C THR A 381 20.18 18.02 -0.94
N ALA A 382 20.96 17.51 0.01
CA ALA A 382 22.13 16.70 -0.31
C ALA A 382 21.71 15.36 -0.96
N LYS A 383 20.68 14.70 -0.44
CA LYS A 383 20.08 13.51 -1.06
C LYS A 383 19.61 13.79 -2.49
N GLN A 384 18.95 14.93 -2.70
CA GLN A 384 18.49 15.36 -4.03
C GLN A 384 19.66 15.59 -5.00
N ASN A 385 20.72 16.24 -4.55
CA ASN A 385 21.91 16.45 -5.37
C ASN A 385 22.59 15.14 -5.77
N ILE A 386 22.65 14.16 -4.87
CA ILE A 386 23.14 12.81 -5.19
C ILE A 386 22.29 12.18 -6.29
N VAL A 387 20.97 12.24 -6.17
CA VAL A 387 20.07 11.68 -7.20
C VAL A 387 20.24 12.37 -8.53
N TYR A 388 20.29 13.72 -8.55
CA TYR A 388 20.45 14.49 -9.78
C TYR A 388 21.79 14.25 -10.47
N LEU A 389 22.86 14.01 -9.72
CA LEU A 389 24.17 13.70 -10.29
C LEU A 389 24.17 12.32 -10.98
N HIS A 390 23.34 11.39 -10.47
CA HIS A 390 23.25 10.01 -10.92
C HIS A 390 22.03 9.73 -11.80
N SER A 391 21.37 10.75 -12.32
CA SER A 391 20.24 10.62 -13.22
C SER A 391 20.29 11.63 -14.36
N ALA A 392 19.74 11.25 -15.48
CA ALA A 392 19.58 12.10 -16.66
C ALA A 392 18.21 11.88 -17.28
N SER A 393 17.44 12.95 -17.50
CA SER A 393 16.25 12.88 -18.33
C SER A 393 16.62 12.93 -19.80
N ILE A 394 15.91 12.18 -20.62
CA ILE A 394 16.10 12.12 -22.05
C ILE A 394 14.76 12.29 -22.77
N SER A 395 14.80 12.83 -24.00
CA SER A 395 13.58 12.93 -24.80
C SER A 395 13.03 11.55 -25.18
N SER A 396 11.74 11.46 -25.46
CA SER A 396 11.09 10.21 -25.87
C SER A 396 11.72 9.58 -27.11
N GLU A 397 12.31 10.40 -27.99
CA GLU A 397 12.96 9.96 -29.24
C GLU A 397 14.40 9.46 -29.03
N GLN A 398 15.01 9.82 -27.90
CA GLN A 398 16.38 9.40 -27.60
C GLN A 398 16.41 8.00 -27.01
N SER A 399 17.49 7.26 -27.32
CA SER A 399 17.76 5.98 -26.66
C SER A 399 18.13 6.18 -25.20
N SER A 400 17.55 5.39 -24.31
CA SER A 400 17.98 5.29 -22.90
C SER A 400 19.21 4.39 -22.75
N GLU A 401 19.72 3.81 -23.83
CA GLU A 401 20.88 2.94 -23.77
C GLU A 401 22.19 3.72 -23.85
N LEU A 402 23.11 3.42 -22.94
CA LEU A 402 24.47 3.93 -22.98
C LEU A 402 25.27 3.15 -24.06
N PRO A 403 26.08 3.84 -24.88
CA PRO A 403 26.78 3.19 -25.97
C PRO A 403 27.94 2.30 -25.47
N GLU A 404 27.91 1.03 -25.89
CA GLU A 404 29.05 0.10 -25.73
C GLU A 404 30.21 0.42 -26.68
N ARG A 405 29.94 1.14 -27.77
CA ARG A 405 30.91 1.64 -28.73
C ARG A 405 30.61 3.07 -29.16
N GLY A 406 31.66 3.86 -29.36
CA GLY A 406 31.54 5.27 -29.72
C GLY A 406 31.43 6.16 -28.49
N THR A 407 31.05 7.40 -28.71
CA THR A 407 30.96 8.44 -27.65
C THR A 407 29.59 9.08 -27.59
N ARG A 408 29.15 9.39 -26.36
CA ARG A 408 27.94 10.16 -26.10
C ARG A 408 28.17 11.08 -24.90
N VAL A 409 27.66 12.33 -25.00
CA VAL A 409 27.61 13.29 -23.87
C VAL A 409 26.16 13.41 -23.43
N ILE A 410 25.93 13.28 -22.15
CA ILE A 410 24.59 13.29 -21.56
C ILE A 410 24.58 14.31 -20.41
N PRO A 411 23.75 15.37 -20.48
CA PRO A 411 23.55 16.26 -19.33
C PRO A 411 22.84 15.48 -18.23
N THR A 412 23.31 15.61 -16.99
CA THR A 412 22.64 15.06 -15.82
C THR A 412 21.53 16.01 -15.36
N GLU A 413 20.67 15.57 -14.43
CA GLU A 413 19.71 16.44 -13.75
C GLU A 413 20.39 17.49 -12.85
N SER A 414 21.66 17.27 -12.48
CA SER A 414 22.47 18.23 -11.76
C SER A 414 23.01 19.30 -12.71
N THR A 415 22.68 20.56 -12.43
CA THR A 415 23.09 21.70 -13.25
C THR A 415 24.59 21.71 -13.47
N TRP A 416 25.05 21.86 -14.74
CA TRP A 416 26.45 21.93 -15.16
C TRP A 416 27.24 20.62 -15.04
N ASN A 417 26.61 19.48 -14.73
CA ASN A 417 27.26 18.17 -14.72
C ASN A 417 26.85 17.35 -15.94
N TYR A 418 27.78 16.62 -16.51
CA TYR A 418 27.62 15.84 -17.72
C TYR A 418 28.27 14.47 -17.56
N TRP A 419 27.64 13.44 -18.08
CA TRP A 419 28.28 12.17 -18.28
C TRP A 419 28.91 12.12 -19.68
N PHE A 420 30.16 11.66 -19.71
CA PHE A 420 30.90 11.37 -20.93
C PHE A 420 31.01 9.84 -21.02
N VAL A 421 30.35 9.29 -22.02
CA VAL A 421 30.34 7.85 -22.26
C VAL A 421 31.22 7.57 -23.47
N LYS A 422 32.14 6.61 -23.34
CA LYS A 422 33.05 6.19 -24.39
C LYS A 422 33.30 4.70 -24.29
N ASP A 423 32.93 3.96 -25.35
CA ASP A 423 33.25 2.54 -25.53
C ASP A 423 32.99 1.68 -24.28
N GLY A 424 31.77 1.75 -23.73
CA GLY A 424 31.38 0.99 -22.54
C GLY A 424 31.90 1.54 -21.21
N ASN A 425 32.49 2.71 -21.20
CA ASN A 425 33.01 3.37 -20.01
C ASN A 425 32.37 4.76 -19.83
N ILE A 426 32.34 5.26 -18.58
CA ILE A 426 31.70 6.51 -18.21
C ILE A 426 32.58 7.32 -17.26
N THR A 427 32.49 8.64 -17.37
CA THR A 427 33.00 9.60 -16.38
C THR A 427 32.04 10.78 -16.23
N CYS A 428 32.09 11.46 -15.11
CA CYS A 428 31.30 12.67 -14.84
C CYS A 428 32.20 13.90 -14.74
N SER A 429 31.74 15.04 -15.24
CA SER A 429 32.44 16.27 -15.13
C SER A 429 31.57 17.50 -15.24
N SER A 430 31.95 18.57 -14.53
CA SER A 430 31.32 19.91 -14.56
C SER A 430 31.88 20.86 -15.60
N THR A 431 32.96 20.50 -16.33
CA THR A 431 33.66 21.36 -17.28
C THR A 431 33.37 20.97 -18.74
N PHE A 432 32.20 21.40 -19.24
CA PHE A 432 31.74 21.06 -20.58
C PHE A 432 32.73 21.42 -21.72
N ASN A 433 33.36 22.62 -21.66
CA ASN A 433 34.19 23.08 -22.73
C ASN A 433 35.55 22.34 -22.92
N GLN A 434 36.04 21.69 -21.87
CA GLN A 434 37.27 20.91 -21.97
C GLN A 434 37.04 19.50 -22.50
N GLN A 435 35.83 19.05 -22.51
CA GLN A 435 35.45 17.65 -22.72
C GLN A 435 34.89 17.37 -24.12
N LEU A 436 34.48 18.42 -24.83
CA LEU A 436 34.20 18.31 -26.26
C LEU A 436 35.47 18.08 -27.09
N ASN A 437 36.65 18.25 -26.49
CA ASN A 437 37.91 17.96 -27.13
C ASN A 437 38.29 16.49 -26.87
N PRO A 438 38.47 15.64 -27.89
CA PRO A 438 38.70 14.19 -27.74
C PRO A 438 40.01 13.81 -27.03
N GLN A 439 40.75 14.74 -26.50
CA GLN A 439 41.97 14.49 -25.74
C GLN A 439 41.72 14.61 -24.23
N PHE A 440 40.98 13.63 -23.68
CA PHE A 440 40.84 13.47 -22.21
C PHE A 440 42.14 12.94 -21.60
N ASN A 441 43.20 13.71 -21.63
CA ASN A 441 44.47 13.35 -20.99
C ASN A 441 44.30 13.40 -19.46
N GLY A 442 44.31 12.22 -18.81
CA GLY A 442 44.26 12.08 -17.37
C GLY A 442 42.87 11.87 -16.76
N THR A 443 41.82 11.83 -17.57
CA THR A 443 40.48 11.48 -17.08
C THR A 443 40.34 9.96 -16.93
N VAL A 444 39.93 9.50 -15.77
CA VAL A 444 39.63 8.10 -15.52
C VAL A 444 38.19 7.83 -15.96
N PHE A 445 38.03 6.88 -16.86
CA PHE A 445 36.74 6.31 -17.25
C PHE A 445 36.57 4.97 -16.57
N THR A 446 35.38 4.73 -16.05
CA THR A 446 35.04 3.48 -15.38
C THR A 446 34.03 2.67 -16.20
N PRO A 447 34.11 1.34 -16.20
CA PRO A 447 33.11 0.51 -16.85
C PRO A 447 31.74 0.70 -16.22
N PHE A 448 30.70 0.52 -17.04
CA PHE A 448 29.33 0.41 -16.57
C PHE A 448 28.70 -0.91 -17.01
N THR A 449 27.73 -1.36 -16.25
CA THR A 449 26.98 -2.58 -16.55
C THR A 449 25.47 -2.29 -16.48
N LYS A 450 24.74 -2.69 -17.53
CA LYS A 450 23.30 -2.52 -17.56
C LYS A 450 22.63 -3.44 -16.52
N LEU A 451 21.85 -2.87 -15.64
CA LEU A 451 21.05 -3.60 -14.66
C LEU A 451 19.66 -3.94 -15.19
N LYS A 452 19.01 -2.98 -15.84
CA LYS A 452 17.63 -3.15 -16.32
C LYS A 452 17.28 -2.17 -17.45
N ASN A 453 16.42 -2.64 -18.36
CA ASN A 453 15.56 -1.78 -19.17
C ASN A 453 14.20 -1.70 -18.50
N GLY A 454 13.90 -0.56 -17.88
CA GLY A 454 12.61 -0.32 -17.27
C GLY A 454 11.59 0.23 -18.26
N SER A 455 10.32 0.35 -17.83
CA SER A 455 9.23 0.90 -18.66
C SER A 455 9.51 2.33 -19.14
N ASN A 456 10.22 3.11 -18.34
CA ASN A 456 10.52 4.52 -18.59
C ASN A 456 12.02 4.84 -18.63
N GLY A 457 12.88 3.91 -18.99
CA GLY A 457 14.32 4.17 -19.14
C GLY A 457 15.21 2.99 -18.83
N SER A 458 16.52 3.25 -18.67
CA SER A 458 17.52 2.23 -18.42
C SER A 458 18.35 2.56 -17.19
N THR A 459 18.74 1.52 -16.47
CA THR A 459 19.49 1.59 -15.22
C THR A 459 20.80 0.83 -15.35
N TYR A 460 21.86 1.41 -14.81
CA TYR A 460 23.21 0.90 -14.87
C TYR A 460 23.90 0.97 -13.51
N SER A 461 24.78 0.02 -13.23
CA SER A 461 25.84 0.16 -12.24
C SER A 461 27.12 0.65 -12.91
N PHE A 462 28.04 1.17 -12.14
CA PHE A 462 29.34 1.64 -12.62
C PHE A 462 30.44 1.27 -11.61
N ASP A 463 31.65 1.07 -12.13
CA ASP A 463 32.78 0.55 -11.36
C ASP A 463 33.76 1.68 -11.00
N ALA A 464 33.29 2.67 -10.26
CA ALA A 464 34.11 3.73 -9.69
C ALA A 464 34.35 3.45 -8.19
N GLU A 465 35.47 3.96 -7.65
CA GLU A 465 35.77 3.82 -6.22
C GLU A 465 34.85 4.68 -5.35
N GLN A 466 34.35 5.80 -5.87
CA GLN A 466 33.51 6.78 -5.16
C GLN A 466 32.33 7.22 -6.02
N LEU A 467 31.43 7.98 -5.42
CA LEU A 467 30.26 8.61 -6.06
C LEU A 467 30.64 9.60 -7.16
#